data_0379c0f5afc70dc131dc892c6aa2bd9b
#
_entry.id   0379c0f5afc70dc131dc892c6aa2bd9b
#
_cell.length_a   1.000
_cell.length_b   1.000
_cell.length_c   1.000
_cell.angle_alpha   90.00
_cell.angle_beta   90.00
_cell.angle_gamma   90.00
#
_symmetry.space_group_name_H-M   'P 1'
#
loop_
_entity.id
_entity.type
_entity.pdbx_description
1 polymer ?
#
loop_
_entity_poly.entity_id
_entity_poly.type
_entity_poly.pdbx_seq_one_letter_code
_entity_poly.pdbx_strand_id
1 'polypeptide(L)'
;MKLNKLNNELIYKKKIIKVKIINVKGSAPTKVNDIMLVSLDGIYGTIGGGNLEYLIVEEAKNILKSKIKTKILSIPLGPGIGQCCGGYVQIKLSLHKNSSDALKNENLNRDKSSNLYIFGAGHIGQALITKLKNINFNTFLIDSREDFLKMTNINNINYLLSKKPWEIVARLKDKSFFVVLTHSHDYDLKI
;
A
#
# COMPACT_ATOMS: atom_id res chain seq x y z
N MET A 1 1.20 7.13 -4.57
CA MET A 1 -0.24 7.38 -4.33
C MET A 1 -0.96 6.05 -4.43
N LYS A 2 -1.67 5.60 -3.40
CA LYS A 2 -2.34 4.28 -3.39
C LYS A 2 -3.51 4.28 -4.35
N LEU A 3 -3.69 3.19 -5.11
CA LEU A 3 -4.84 2.95 -5.99
C LEU A 3 -6.20 3.12 -5.28
N ASN A 4 -6.23 2.92 -3.96
CA ASN A 4 -7.43 3.07 -3.13
C ASN A 4 -7.92 4.54 -2.95
N LYS A 5 -7.16 5.54 -3.40
CA LYS A 5 -7.55 6.98 -3.36
C LYS A 5 -7.91 7.54 -4.75
N LEU A 6 -8.21 6.69 -5.72
CA LEU A 6 -8.65 7.06 -7.06
C LEU A 6 -10.12 7.57 -7.08
N ASN A 7 -10.47 8.47 -6.15
CA ASN A 7 -11.81 9.08 -6.10
C ASN A 7 -11.94 10.33 -6.99
N ASN A 8 -11.06 10.55 -7.96
CA ASN A 8 -11.20 11.65 -8.89
C ASN A 8 -12.00 11.22 -10.12
N GLU A 9 -13.21 11.73 -10.26
CA GLU A 9 -14.16 11.48 -11.36
C GLU A 9 -13.55 11.60 -12.76
N LEU A 10 -12.51 12.40 -12.94
CA LEU A 10 -11.78 12.59 -14.19
C LEU A 10 -11.08 11.32 -14.71
N ILE A 11 -10.63 10.41 -13.82
CA ILE A 11 -9.92 9.20 -14.20
C ILE A 11 -10.88 8.12 -14.67
N TYR A 12 -12.14 8.16 -14.20
CA TYR A 12 -13.15 7.16 -14.55
C TYR A 12 -13.62 7.23 -16.00
N LYS A 13 -13.41 8.37 -16.70
CA LYS A 13 -13.93 8.60 -18.07
C LYS A 13 -12.90 8.49 -19.18
N LYS A 14 -11.61 8.29 -18.86
CA LYS A 14 -10.53 8.28 -19.86
C LYS A 14 -9.99 6.87 -20.10
N LYS A 15 -9.57 6.60 -21.34
CA LYS A 15 -8.82 5.39 -21.70
C LYS A 15 -7.56 5.28 -20.84
N ILE A 16 -7.26 4.09 -20.37
CA ILE A 16 -6.16 3.83 -19.45
C ILE A 16 -5.49 2.50 -19.79
N ILE A 17 -4.19 2.42 -19.60
CA ILE A 17 -3.46 1.16 -19.64
C ILE A 17 -3.33 0.63 -18.21
N LYS A 18 -3.81 -0.59 -18.00
CA LYS A 18 -3.46 -1.37 -16.81
C LYS A 18 -2.16 -2.09 -17.06
N VAL A 19 -1.17 -1.77 -16.28
CA VAL A 19 0.13 -2.44 -16.17
C VAL A 19 0.04 -3.40 -14.99
N LYS A 20 0.28 -4.68 -15.21
CA LYS A 20 0.20 -5.72 -14.18
C LYS A 20 1.43 -6.62 -14.25
N ILE A 21 2.09 -6.83 -13.12
CA ILE A 21 3.15 -7.82 -12.98
C ILE A 21 2.51 -9.21 -12.96
N ILE A 22 2.84 -10.05 -13.94
CA ILE A 22 2.28 -11.40 -14.09
C ILE A 22 3.26 -12.50 -13.67
N ASN A 23 4.57 -12.23 -13.69
CA ASN A 23 5.60 -13.16 -13.22
C ASN A 23 6.82 -12.39 -12.70
N VAL A 24 7.48 -12.94 -11.68
CA VAL A 24 8.74 -12.44 -11.10
C VAL A 24 9.65 -13.63 -10.85
N LYS A 25 10.91 -13.55 -11.29
CA LYS A 25 11.97 -14.53 -10.99
C LYS A 25 13.17 -13.80 -10.42
N GLY A 26 13.78 -14.35 -9.37
CA GLY A 26 14.90 -13.72 -8.67
C GLY A 26 14.51 -12.46 -7.90
N SER A 27 15.49 -11.60 -7.63
CA SER A 27 15.30 -10.37 -6.87
C SER A 27 14.67 -9.28 -7.75
N ALA A 28 13.58 -8.67 -7.29
CA ALA A 28 12.90 -7.60 -7.98
C ALA A 28 12.26 -6.62 -6.98
N PRO A 29 12.13 -5.32 -7.33
CA PRO A 29 11.50 -4.31 -6.48
C PRO A 29 9.96 -4.39 -6.49
N THR A 30 9.41 -5.43 -7.09
CA THR A 30 7.97 -5.63 -7.33
C THR A 30 7.57 -7.07 -7.08
N LYS A 31 6.28 -7.33 -6.95
CA LYS A 31 5.71 -8.68 -6.77
C LYS A 31 4.62 -8.98 -7.80
N VAL A 32 4.37 -10.26 -8.01
CA VAL A 32 3.27 -10.72 -8.89
C VAL A 32 1.97 -10.09 -8.42
N ASN A 33 1.23 -9.60 -9.40
CA ASN A 33 0.00 -8.86 -9.24
C ASN A 33 0.15 -7.39 -8.79
N ASP A 34 1.32 -6.80 -8.65
CA ASP A 34 1.43 -5.35 -8.55
C ASP A 34 0.82 -4.70 -9.81
N ILE A 35 0.10 -3.58 -9.58
CA ILE A 35 -0.65 -2.89 -10.62
C ILE A 35 -0.32 -1.40 -10.60
N MET A 36 -0.13 -0.87 -11.79
CA MET A 36 -0.05 0.55 -12.07
C MET A 36 -1.02 0.88 -13.20
N LEU A 37 -1.68 2.02 -13.12
CA LEU A 37 -2.53 2.55 -14.18
C LEU A 37 -1.86 3.74 -14.82
N VAL A 38 -1.82 3.78 -16.15
CA VAL A 38 -1.21 4.85 -16.93
C VAL A 38 -2.24 5.46 -17.86
N SER A 39 -2.46 6.77 -17.76
CA SER A 39 -3.21 7.59 -18.70
C SER A 39 -2.27 8.56 -19.42
N LEU A 40 -2.78 9.34 -20.37
CA LEU A 40 -1.98 10.41 -20.99
C LEU A 40 -1.61 11.51 -19.98
N ASP A 41 -2.45 11.72 -18.96
CA ASP A 41 -2.33 12.84 -18.02
C ASP A 41 -1.69 12.43 -16.68
N GLY A 42 -1.52 11.12 -16.41
CA GLY A 42 -0.98 10.71 -15.11
C GLY A 42 -0.75 9.22 -14.94
N ILE A 43 -0.06 8.91 -13.84
CA ILE A 43 0.31 7.58 -13.41
C ILE A 43 -0.26 7.35 -12.01
N TYR A 44 -0.84 6.17 -11.78
CA TYR A 44 -1.49 5.81 -10.52
C TYR A 44 -1.03 4.43 -10.08
N GLY A 45 -0.51 4.32 -8.87
CA GLY A 45 0.15 3.12 -8.36
C GLY A 45 1.61 3.05 -8.76
N THR A 46 2.24 1.90 -8.56
CA THR A 46 3.66 1.66 -8.88
C THR A 46 3.89 0.17 -9.13
N ILE A 47 4.90 -0.14 -9.91
CA ILE A 47 5.44 -1.48 -10.17
C ILE A 47 6.90 -1.60 -9.74
N GLY A 48 7.30 -0.83 -8.72
CA GLY A 48 8.64 -0.88 -8.13
C GLY A 48 9.51 0.35 -8.37
N GLY A 49 9.08 1.29 -9.21
CA GLY A 49 9.80 2.54 -9.49
C GLY A 49 11.02 2.40 -10.39
N GLY A 50 11.83 3.47 -10.41
CA GLY A 50 13.08 3.51 -11.16
C GLY A 50 12.92 3.39 -12.68
N ASN A 51 13.98 2.92 -13.32
CA ASN A 51 14.05 2.86 -14.79
C ASN A 51 13.08 1.86 -15.40
N LEU A 52 12.75 0.77 -14.68
CA LEU A 52 11.71 -0.17 -15.11
C LEU A 52 10.37 0.54 -15.31
N GLU A 53 9.95 1.30 -14.31
CA GLU A 53 8.67 2.01 -14.34
C GLU A 53 8.65 3.07 -15.44
N TYR A 54 9.74 3.81 -15.61
CA TYR A 54 9.89 4.79 -16.69
C TYR A 54 9.69 4.16 -18.08
N LEU A 55 10.39 3.06 -18.38
CA LEU A 55 10.27 2.35 -19.67
C LEU A 55 8.85 1.84 -19.91
N ILE A 56 8.21 1.31 -18.88
CA ILE A 56 6.84 0.78 -18.99
C ILE A 56 5.82 1.89 -19.17
N VAL A 57 6.02 3.05 -18.54
CA VAL A 57 5.14 4.23 -18.73
C VAL A 57 5.20 4.73 -20.16
N GLU A 58 6.39 4.83 -20.75
CA GLU A 58 6.55 5.23 -22.15
C GLU A 58 5.89 4.22 -23.10
N GLU A 59 6.08 2.95 -22.87
CA GLU A 59 5.42 1.91 -23.66
C GLU A 59 3.88 1.96 -23.52
N ALA A 60 3.38 2.18 -22.30
CA ALA A 60 1.95 2.33 -22.05
C ALA A 60 1.35 3.54 -22.81
N LYS A 61 2.06 4.67 -22.84
CA LYS A 61 1.65 5.86 -23.59
C LYS A 61 1.64 5.58 -25.12
N ASN A 62 2.59 4.79 -25.63
CA ASN A 62 2.61 4.38 -27.03
C ASN A 62 1.41 3.49 -27.37
N ILE A 63 1.04 2.55 -26.48
CA ILE A 63 -0.16 1.71 -26.66
C ILE A 63 -1.43 2.56 -26.65
N LEU A 64 -1.55 3.59 -25.78
CA LEU A 64 -2.70 4.50 -25.76
C LEU A 64 -2.94 5.21 -27.10
N LYS A 65 -1.85 5.48 -27.85
CA LYS A 65 -1.88 6.14 -29.16
C LYS A 65 -2.02 5.16 -30.32
N SER A 66 -1.93 3.86 -30.05
CA SER A 66 -1.97 2.80 -31.08
C SER A 66 -3.31 2.06 -31.10
N LYS A 67 -3.42 1.05 -31.98
CA LYS A 67 -4.55 0.10 -32.02
C LYS A 67 -4.33 -1.14 -31.14
N ILE A 68 -3.20 -1.25 -30.47
CA ILE A 68 -2.83 -2.40 -29.64
C ILE A 68 -3.71 -2.42 -28.37
N LYS A 69 -4.36 -3.55 -28.11
CA LYS A 69 -5.21 -3.72 -26.93
C LYS A 69 -4.48 -4.38 -25.76
N THR A 70 -3.50 -5.22 -26.07
CA THR A 70 -2.74 -5.95 -25.03
C THR A 70 -1.33 -6.23 -25.53
N LYS A 71 -0.32 -6.08 -24.62
CA LYS A 71 1.08 -6.42 -24.87
C LYS A 71 1.67 -7.07 -23.63
N ILE A 72 2.53 -8.06 -23.81
CA ILE A 72 3.30 -8.67 -22.72
C ILE A 72 4.76 -8.37 -22.99
N LEU A 73 5.45 -7.88 -21.98
CA LEU A 73 6.87 -7.59 -21.99
C LEU A 73 7.59 -8.47 -20.97
N SER A 74 8.78 -8.91 -21.36
CA SER A 74 9.67 -9.74 -20.56
C SER A 74 10.98 -8.97 -20.37
N ILE A 75 11.28 -8.55 -19.15
CA ILE A 75 12.34 -7.59 -18.85
C ILE A 75 13.31 -8.16 -17.82
N PRO A 76 14.59 -8.38 -18.18
CA PRO A 76 15.62 -8.66 -17.19
C PRO A 76 15.99 -7.37 -16.42
N LEU A 77 16.06 -7.46 -15.09
CA LEU A 77 16.37 -6.35 -14.19
C LEU A 77 17.89 -6.27 -13.95
N GLY A 78 18.61 -5.94 -14.98
CA GLY A 78 20.06 -5.87 -14.98
C GLY A 78 20.63 -4.54 -15.46
N PRO A 79 21.95 -4.45 -15.66
CA PRO A 79 22.64 -3.24 -16.09
C PRO A 79 22.10 -2.65 -17.40
N GLY A 80 21.58 -3.50 -18.31
CA GLY A 80 21.02 -3.07 -19.59
C GLY A 80 19.81 -2.12 -19.48
N ILE A 81 19.13 -2.12 -18.34
CA ILE A 81 18.07 -1.15 -18.02
C ILE A 81 18.44 -0.25 -16.83
N GLY A 82 19.75 -0.17 -16.48
CA GLY A 82 20.22 0.64 -15.36
C GLY A 82 19.73 0.15 -13.99
N GLN A 83 19.53 -1.16 -13.82
CA GLN A 83 19.15 -1.77 -12.55
C GLN A 83 20.17 -2.83 -12.12
N CYS A 84 20.28 -3.06 -10.81
CA CYS A 84 21.22 -4.01 -10.20
C CYS A 84 20.52 -5.19 -9.50
N CYS A 85 19.20 -5.31 -9.65
CA CYS A 85 18.41 -6.30 -8.90
C CYS A 85 18.66 -7.75 -9.35
N GLY A 86 19.14 -7.97 -10.59
CA GLY A 86 19.46 -9.28 -11.14
C GLY A 86 18.28 -10.21 -11.38
N GLY A 87 17.06 -9.76 -11.15
CA GLY A 87 15.85 -10.53 -11.38
C GLY A 87 15.28 -10.37 -12.80
N TYR A 88 14.07 -10.89 -12.97
CA TYR A 88 13.34 -10.86 -14.23
C TYR A 88 11.86 -10.68 -13.96
N VAL A 89 11.19 -9.87 -14.75
CA VAL A 89 9.76 -9.62 -14.63
C VAL A 89 9.05 -9.81 -15.96
N GLN A 90 7.83 -10.35 -15.90
CA GLN A 90 6.87 -10.29 -17.01
C GLN A 90 5.74 -9.34 -16.66
N ILE A 91 5.44 -8.45 -17.58
CA ILE A 91 4.51 -7.36 -17.40
C ILE A 91 3.46 -7.41 -18.50
N LYS A 92 2.20 -7.44 -18.11
CA LYS A 92 1.06 -7.34 -19.03
C LYS A 92 0.55 -5.90 -19.03
N LEU A 93 0.53 -5.29 -20.21
CA LEU A 93 -0.13 -4.02 -20.48
C LEU A 93 -1.46 -4.30 -21.18
N SER A 94 -2.56 -3.73 -20.70
CA SER A 94 -3.88 -3.91 -21.30
C SER A 94 -4.67 -2.60 -21.33
N LEU A 95 -5.27 -2.30 -22.48
CA LEU A 95 -6.08 -1.10 -22.71
C LEU A 95 -7.48 -1.31 -22.13
N HIS A 96 -7.94 -0.34 -21.37
CA HIS A 96 -9.27 -0.29 -20.76
C HIS A 96 -9.97 1.03 -21.06
N LYS A 97 -11.31 1.01 -21.04
CA LYS A 97 -12.13 2.20 -21.30
C LYS A 97 -11.97 3.27 -20.23
N ASN A 98 -11.76 2.84 -18.98
CA ASN A 98 -11.58 3.70 -17.82
C ASN A 98 -10.95 2.90 -16.66
N SER A 99 -10.68 3.56 -15.54
CA SER A 99 -10.07 2.94 -14.35
C SER A 99 -10.98 1.91 -13.68
N SER A 100 -12.29 2.12 -13.67
CA SER A 100 -13.24 1.15 -13.11
C SER A 100 -13.23 -0.16 -13.89
N ASP A 101 -13.22 -0.10 -15.23
CA ASP A 101 -13.08 -1.27 -16.11
C ASP A 101 -11.73 -1.98 -15.88
N ALA A 102 -10.64 -1.22 -15.75
CA ALA A 102 -9.31 -1.75 -15.49
C ALA A 102 -9.20 -2.53 -14.16
N LEU A 103 -9.94 -2.11 -13.13
CA LEU A 103 -9.86 -2.64 -11.78
C LEU A 103 -10.99 -3.61 -11.40
N LYS A 104 -11.98 -3.81 -12.27
CA LYS A 104 -13.21 -4.57 -11.99
C LYS A 104 -12.97 -5.97 -11.42
N ASN A 105 -11.93 -6.67 -11.87
CA ASN A 105 -11.59 -8.03 -11.44
C ASN A 105 -10.32 -8.10 -10.59
N GLU A 106 -9.84 -6.95 -10.11
CA GLU A 106 -8.64 -6.90 -9.29
C GLU A 106 -9.02 -6.85 -7.82
N ASN A 107 -8.48 -7.79 -7.06
CA ASN A 107 -8.61 -7.76 -5.61
C ASN A 107 -7.67 -6.69 -5.04
N LEU A 108 -8.14 -5.45 -4.96
CA LEU A 108 -7.38 -4.32 -4.43
C LEU A 108 -7.21 -4.37 -2.91
N ASN A 109 -7.99 -5.24 -2.23
CA ASN A 109 -7.83 -5.54 -0.79
C ASN A 109 -6.69 -6.54 -0.55
N ARG A 110 -5.59 -6.36 -1.25
CA ARG A 110 -4.51 -7.37 -1.34
C ARG A 110 -3.75 -7.66 -0.09
N ASP A 111 -3.70 -6.77 0.79
CA ASP A 111 -3.19 -7.05 2.11
C ASP A 111 -4.35 -6.77 3.06
N LYS A 112 -4.94 -7.82 3.66
CA LYS A 112 -5.52 -7.65 4.98
C LYS A 112 -4.44 -6.90 5.73
N SER A 113 -4.64 -5.61 5.96
CA SER A 113 -3.67 -4.78 6.64
C SER A 113 -3.34 -5.49 7.94
N SER A 114 -2.07 -5.81 8.16
CA SER A 114 -1.66 -6.41 9.42
C SER A 114 -2.13 -5.51 10.54
N ASN A 115 -2.61 -6.07 11.62
CA ASN A 115 -2.97 -5.27 12.78
C ASN A 115 -1.70 -4.74 13.43
N LEU A 116 -1.74 -3.48 13.84
CA LEU A 116 -0.71 -2.83 14.64
C LEU A 116 -1.37 -2.28 15.91
N TYR A 117 -1.00 -2.82 17.04
CA TYR A 117 -1.47 -2.40 18.33
C TYR A 117 -0.40 -1.55 19.01
N ILE A 118 -0.74 -0.30 19.33
CA ILE A 118 0.12 0.66 20.00
C ILE A 118 -0.45 0.91 21.40
N PHE A 119 0.27 0.46 22.39
CA PHE A 119 -0.06 0.64 23.80
C PHE A 119 0.64 1.88 24.34
N GLY A 120 -0.12 2.94 24.61
CA GLY A 120 0.33 4.23 25.07
C GLY A 120 0.04 5.35 24.07
N ALA A 121 -0.88 6.25 24.44
CA ALA A 121 -1.29 7.41 23.67
C ALA A 121 -0.57 8.70 24.11
N GLY A 122 0.59 8.60 24.75
CA GLY A 122 1.45 9.74 25.05
C GLY A 122 2.00 10.40 23.78
N HIS A 123 2.87 11.40 23.94
CA HIS A 123 3.39 12.17 22.79
C HIS A 123 4.07 11.30 21.72
N ILE A 124 4.77 10.21 22.11
CA ILE A 124 5.38 9.27 21.16
C ILE A 124 4.31 8.50 20.39
N GLY A 125 3.29 7.96 21.08
CA GLY A 125 2.16 7.26 20.45
C GLY A 125 1.41 8.15 19.47
N GLN A 126 1.13 9.40 19.85
CA GLN A 126 0.50 10.40 18.99
C GLN A 126 1.33 10.72 17.75
N ALA A 127 2.65 10.92 17.92
CA ALA A 127 3.56 11.15 16.80
C ALA A 127 3.60 9.95 15.85
N LEU A 128 3.63 8.73 16.40
CA LEU A 128 3.68 7.48 15.65
C LEU A 128 2.42 7.30 14.77
N ILE A 129 1.21 7.45 15.34
CA ILE A 129 -0.03 7.32 14.56
C ILE A 129 -0.13 8.38 13.46
N THR A 130 0.41 9.57 13.69
CA THR A 130 0.46 10.64 12.68
C THR A 130 1.33 10.24 11.47
N LYS A 131 2.44 9.54 11.71
CA LYS A 131 3.30 9.01 10.62
C LYS A 131 2.69 7.78 9.95
N LEU A 132 2.03 6.92 10.70
CA LEU A 132 1.44 5.68 10.22
C LEU A 132 0.12 5.86 9.44
N LYS A 133 -0.53 7.01 9.52
CA LYS A 133 -1.84 7.27 8.87
C LYS A 133 -1.90 6.91 7.37
N ASN A 134 -0.75 6.94 6.69
CA ASN A 134 -0.63 6.63 5.26
C ASN A 134 -0.03 5.24 4.98
N ILE A 135 0.32 4.49 6.02
CA ILE A 135 0.85 3.13 5.90
C ILE A 135 -0.32 2.15 6.05
N ASN A 136 -0.24 1.02 5.35
CA ASN A 136 -1.34 0.06 5.29
C ASN A 136 -1.34 -0.88 6.50
N PHE A 137 -1.56 -0.33 7.69
CA PHE A 137 -1.88 -1.06 8.90
C PHE A 137 -3.33 -0.83 9.32
N ASN A 138 -3.95 -1.83 9.90
CA ASN A 138 -5.14 -1.65 10.71
C ASN A 138 -4.66 -1.27 12.12
N THR A 139 -4.50 0.03 12.37
CA THR A 139 -3.83 0.56 13.56
C THR A 139 -4.82 0.79 14.70
N PHE A 140 -4.45 0.33 15.89
CA PHE A 140 -5.15 0.52 17.14
C PHE A 140 -4.27 1.30 18.09
N LEU A 141 -4.77 2.41 18.64
CA LEU A 141 -4.13 3.17 19.71
C LEU A 141 -4.87 2.90 21.02
N ILE A 142 -4.17 2.40 22.00
CA ILE A 142 -4.72 1.89 23.26
C ILE A 142 -4.11 2.66 24.43
N ASP A 143 -4.94 3.23 25.31
CA ASP A 143 -4.47 3.86 26.55
C ASP A 143 -5.51 3.70 27.65
N SER A 144 -5.06 3.82 28.89
CA SER A 144 -5.93 3.81 30.09
C SER A 144 -6.52 5.18 30.42
N ARG A 145 -6.03 6.23 29.77
CA ARG A 145 -6.39 7.63 29.98
C ARG A 145 -7.13 8.17 28.79
N GLU A 146 -8.41 8.48 28.99
CA GLU A 146 -9.30 8.92 27.92
C GLU A 146 -8.85 10.22 27.25
N ASP A 147 -8.36 11.17 28.05
CA ASP A 147 -7.92 12.47 27.55
C ASP A 147 -6.81 12.35 26.51
N PHE A 148 -5.89 11.41 26.70
CA PHE A 148 -4.81 11.15 25.74
C PHE A 148 -5.32 10.56 24.42
N LEU A 149 -6.36 9.76 24.46
CA LEU A 149 -6.98 9.22 23.25
C LEU A 149 -7.75 10.29 22.47
N LYS A 150 -8.22 11.33 23.12
CA LYS A 150 -8.95 12.46 22.51
C LYS A 150 -8.04 13.55 21.93
N MET A 151 -6.72 13.53 22.23
CA MET A 151 -5.79 14.55 21.78
C MET A 151 -5.68 14.66 20.25
N THR A 152 -5.83 13.55 19.55
CA THR A 152 -5.81 13.52 18.08
C THR A 152 -6.94 12.64 17.58
N ASN A 153 -7.59 13.10 16.50
CA ASN A 153 -8.57 12.30 15.78
C ASN A 153 -8.07 12.13 14.34
N ILE A 154 -7.41 11.01 14.08
CA ILE A 154 -6.87 10.67 12.76
C ILE A 154 -7.76 9.62 12.13
N ASN A 155 -8.27 9.90 10.93
CA ASN A 155 -9.03 8.91 10.16
C ASN A 155 -8.22 7.63 9.93
N ASN A 156 -8.87 6.48 10.04
CA ASN A 156 -8.29 5.13 9.90
C ASN A 156 -7.42 4.67 11.10
N ILE A 157 -7.54 5.32 12.26
CA ILE A 157 -7.00 4.83 13.53
C ILE A 157 -8.17 4.40 14.42
N ASN A 158 -8.05 3.23 15.03
CA ASN A 158 -9.02 2.73 16.00
C ASN A 158 -8.52 3.10 17.42
N TYR A 159 -9.31 3.84 18.16
CA TYR A 159 -8.98 4.28 19.52
C TYR A 159 -9.66 3.37 20.52
N LEU A 160 -8.89 2.78 21.44
CA LEU A 160 -9.39 1.85 22.46
C LEU A 160 -9.02 2.34 23.86
N LEU A 161 -10.02 2.69 24.64
CA LEU A 161 -9.87 2.96 26.06
C LEU A 161 -9.86 1.63 26.82
N SER A 162 -8.80 1.37 27.60
CA SER A 162 -8.74 0.22 28.49
C SER A 162 -8.02 0.58 29.78
N LYS A 163 -8.71 0.48 30.88
CA LYS A 163 -8.12 0.72 32.22
C LYS A 163 -7.04 -0.30 32.58
N LYS A 164 -7.09 -1.48 31.98
CA LYS A 164 -6.13 -2.57 32.16
C LYS A 164 -5.72 -3.09 30.77
N PRO A 165 -4.84 -2.39 30.05
CA PRO A 165 -4.52 -2.72 28.65
C PRO A 165 -3.92 -4.11 28.47
N TRP A 166 -3.29 -4.69 29.48
CA TRP A 166 -2.77 -6.06 29.44
C TRP A 166 -3.87 -7.13 29.35
N GLU A 167 -5.08 -6.87 29.87
CA GLU A 167 -6.18 -7.84 29.85
C GLU A 167 -6.75 -8.06 28.43
N ILE A 168 -6.53 -7.13 27.52
CA ILE A 168 -7.01 -7.25 26.14
C ILE A 168 -6.04 -8.02 25.24
N VAL A 169 -4.77 -8.17 25.64
CA VAL A 169 -3.72 -8.78 24.78
C VAL A 169 -4.11 -10.19 24.33
N ALA A 170 -4.64 -11.02 25.22
CA ALA A 170 -5.09 -12.38 24.91
C ALA A 170 -6.24 -12.46 23.88
N ARG A 171 -6.93 -11.34 23.62
CA ARG A 171 -8.05 -11.27 22.67
C ARG A 171 -7.63 -10.66 21.32
N LEU A 172 -6.37 -10.23 21.21
CA LEU A 172 -5.88 -9.62 19.98
C LEU A 172 -5.59 -10.68 18.92
N LYS A 173 -5.62 -10.27 17.66
CA LYS A 173 -5.41 -11.21 16.56
C LYS A 173 -3.97 -11.68 16.50
N ASP A 174 -3.79 -12.97 16.23
CA ASP A 174 -2.49 -13.55 15.91
C ASP A 174 -1.83 -12.85 14.70
N LYS A 175 -0.50 -12.95 14.63
CA LYS A 175 0.30 -12.37 13.54
C LYS A 175 0.12 -10.85 13.40
N SER A 176 0.05 -10.16 14.53
CA SER A 176 -0.03 -8.71 14.63
C SER A 176 1.30 -8.11 15.05
N PHE A 177 1.47 -6.82 14.84
CA PHE A 177 2.59 -6.04 15.37
C PHE A 177 2.17 -5.34 16.66
N PHE A 178 3.10 -5.25 17.61
CA PHE A 178 2.90 -4.62 18.89
C PHE A 178 3.97 -3.55 19.12
N VAL A 179 3.54 -2.41 19.63
CA VAL A 179 4.41 -1.33 20.09
C VAL A 179 3.97 -0.97 21.51
N VAL A 180 4.82 -1.22 22.50
CA VAL A 180 4.54 -0.99 23.91
C VAL A 180 5.33 0.22 24.36
N LEU A 181 4.64 1.29 24.77
CA LEU A 181 5.20 2.57 25.19
C LEU A 181 4.25 3.30 26.15
N THR A 182 3.76 2.57 27.13
CA THR A 182 2.85 3.12 28.12
C THR A 182 3.57 4.09 29.08
N HIS A 183 2.84 4.73 29.97
CA HIS A 183 3.39 5.62 30.99
C HIS A 183 3.94 4.88 32.23
N SER A 184 3.89 3.54 32.24
CA SER A 184 4.25 2.71 33.38
C SER A 184 4.99 1.45 32.95
N HIS A 185 6.20 1.26 33.43
CA HIS A 185 6.97 0.04 33.21
C HIS A 185 6.26 -1.22 33.73
N ASP A 186 5.46 -1.10 34.80
CA ASP A 186 4.62 -2.21 35.26
C ASP A 186 3.56 -2.62 34.24
N TYR A 187 3.03 -1.66 33.48
CA TYR A 187 2.09 -1.94 32.40
C TYR A 187 2.82 -2.57 31.21
N ASP A 188 3.99 -2.00 30.86
CA ASP A 188 4.80 -2.51 29.74
C ASP A 188 5.19 -3.98 29.98
N LEU A 189 5.51 -4.35 31.24
CA LEU A 189 5.87 -5.72 31.59
C LEU A 189 4.67 -6.70 31.51
N LYS A 190 3.45 -6.21 31.75
CA LYS A 190 2.23 -7.05 31.74
C LYS A 190 1.64 -7.23 30.35
N ILE A 191 1.98 -6.35 29.40
CA ILE A 191 1.57 -6.40 28.00
C ILE A 191 2.49 -7.33 27.22
#